data_769bfa694d593bb4b671b470727d29d2
#
_entry.id   769bfa694d593bb4b671b470727d29d2
#
_cell.length_a   1.000
_cell.length_b   1.000
_cell.length_c   1.000
_cell.angle_alpha   90.00
_cell.angle_beta   90.00
_cell.angle_gamma   90.00
#
_symmetry.space_group_name_H-M   'P 1'
#
loop_
_entity.id
_entity.type
_entity.pdbx_description
1 polymer ?
#
loop_
_entity_poly.entity_id
_entity_poly.type
_entity_poly.pdbx_seq_one_letter_code
_entity_poly.pdbx_strand_id
1 'polypeptide(L)'
;MTEHEEATFDFAKIQEKWLPIWDELEPFRSDDPADTRERKYVLDMFPYPSGDLHMGHAEAYALGDVIARYWRHRNFNVLHPIGWDSFGLPAENAAIKRGLNPVTWTYDNIEQQKKSMRRYAASFDWTRVLHTSDPEYYKWNQWLFLEMYKKGLAYRKDSWVNWDPVDQTVLANEQVLPDGTSERSGAMVVKKKLTQWYFKITDYADRLLDDLDTLEGKWPSKVLTMQRNWIGRSQGANVDFVIEGR
;
A
#
# COMPACT_ATOMS: atom_id res chain seq x y z
N MET A 1 -12.18 57.32 -7.40
CA MET A 1 -11.39 56.11 -7.55
C MET A 1 -11.89 55.14 -6.51
N THR A 2 -12.73 54.20 -6.90
CA THR A 2 -13.27 53.15 -6.01
C THR A 2 -12.18 52.08 -5.89
N GLU A 3 -11.61 51.93 -4.70
CA GLU A 3 -10.77 50.79 -4.36
C GLU A 3 -11.59 49.51 -4.57
N HIS A 4 -11.22 48.71 -5.57
CA HIS A 4 -11.67 47.34 -5.66
C HIS A 4 -10.98 46.60 -4.51
N GLU A 5 -11.69 46.35 -3.42
CA GLU A 5 -11.31 45.31 -2.47
C GLU A 5 -11.19 44.00 -3.26
N GLU A 6 -9.96 43.56 -3.51
CA GLU A 6 -9.72 42.20 -4.00
C GLU A 6 -10.33 41.23 -2.97
N ALA A 7 -11.38 40.54 -3.37
CA ALA A 7 -12.02 39.55 -2.52
C ALA A 7 -10.99 38.42 -2.23
N THR A 8 -10.37 38.49 -1.08
CA THR A 8 -9.45 37.45 -0.63
C THR A 8 -10.22 36.13 -0.45
N PHE A 9 -9.74 35.11 -1.12
CA PHE A 9 -10.35 33.78 -1.06
C PHE A 9 -10.06 33.14 0.31
N ASP A 10 -11.08 33.01 1.15
CA ASP A 10 -10.98 32.48 2.52
C ASP A 10 -11.28 30.98 2.54
N PHE A 11 -10.21 30.17 2.45
CA PHE A 11 -10.33 28.72 2.48
C PHE A 11 -10.97 28.18 3.76
N ALA A 12 -10.72 28.79 4.92
CA ALA A 12 -11.27 28.34 6.19
C ALA A 12 -12.80 28.47 6.21
N LYS A 13 -13.33 29.63 5.80
CA LYS A 13 -14.78 29.84 5.71
C LYS A 13 -15.45 28.90 4.71
N ILE A 14 -14.78 28.58 3.61
CA ILE A 14 -15.30 27.62 2.63
C ILE A 14 -15.38 26.22 3.25
N GLN A 15 -14.33 25.79 3.93
CA GLN A 15 -14.31 24.50 4.61
C GLN A 15 -15.38 24.40 5.70
N GLU A 16 -15.47 25.39 6.56
CA GLU A 16 -16.50 25.47 7.62
C GLU A 16 -17.93 25.39 7.07
N LYS A 17 -18.18 26.01 5.92
CA LYS A 17 -19.48 25.98 5.26
C LYS A 17 -19.78 24.62 4.61
N TRP A 18 -18.84 24.09 3.84
CA TRP A 18 -19.14 22.98 2.93
C TRP A 18 -18.90 21.60 3.53
N LEU A 19 -17.96 21.43 4.46
CA LEU A 19 -17.69 20.10 5.02
C LEU A 19 -18.91 19.48 5.71
N PRO A 20 -19.66 20.21 6.58
CA PRO A 20 -20.89 19.67 7.19
C PRO A 20 -21.96 19.31 6.17
N ILE A 21 -22.11 20.13 5.12
CA ILE A 21 -23.09 19.89 4.05
C ILE A 21 -22.72 18.60 3.28
N TRP A 22 -21.45 18.39 3.00
CA TRP A 22 -20.99 17.19 2.30
C TRP A 22 -21.05 15.95 3.20
N ASP A 23 -20.94 16.09 4.50
CA ASP A 23 -21.13 14.98 5.44
C ASP A 23 -22.59 14.50 5.44
N GLU A 24 -23.54 15.41 5.31
CA GLU A 24 -24.97 15.11 5.23
C GLU A 24 -25.36 14.54 3.85
N LEU A 25 -24.82 15.12 2.77
CA LEU A 25 -25.17 14.73 1.39
C LEU A 25 -24.48 13.46 0.92
N GLU A 26 -23.37 13.06 1.52
CA GLU A 26 -22.51 11.94 1.07
C GLU A 26 -22.30 11.91 -0.46
N PRO A 27 -21.86 13.02 -1.11
CA PRO A 27 -21.92 13.20 -2.56
C PRO A 27 -21.06 12.22 -3.35
N PHE A 28 -20.19 11.48 -2.66
CA PHE A 28 -19.25 10.53 -3.25
C PHE A 28 -19.61 9.06 -2.98
N ARG A 29 -20.72 8.83 -2.33
CA ARG A 29 -21.24 7.49 -2.04
C ARG A 29 -21.53 6.73 -3.32
N SER A 30 -21.13 5.45 -3.38
CA SER A 30 -21.17 4.61 -4.59
C SER A 30 -22.01 3.34 -4.45
N ASP A 31 -22.58 3.05 -3.28
CA ASP A 31 -23.23 1.78 -2.96
C ASP A 31 -24.77 1.81 -3.08
N ASP A 32 -25.34 2.86 -3.71
CA ASP A 32 -26.77 2.90 -3.95
C ASP A 32 -27.17 1.75 -4.92
N PRO A 33 -27.96 0.78 -4.49
CA PRO A 33 -28.40 -0.32 -5.34
C PRO A 33 -29.37 0.13 -6.46
N ALA A 34 -29.99 1.29 -6.32
CA ALA A 34 -30.87 1.87 -7.36
C ALA A 34 -30.08 2.61 -8.45
N ASP A 35 -28.79 2.83 -8.26
CA ASP A 35 -27.93 3.50 -9.23
C ASP A 35 -27.57 2.56 -10.38
N THR A 36 -28.12 2.83 -11.56
CA THR A 36 -27.92 2.04 -12.78
C THR A 36 -26.81 2.57 -13.70
N ARG A 37 -26.13 3.64 -13.30
CA ARG A 37 -25.00 4.19 -14.07
C ARG A 37 -23.88 3.18 -14.24
N GLU A 38 -23.12 3.28 -15.33
CA GLU A 38 -21.91 2.50 -15.53
C GLU A 38 -20.92 2.75 -14.38
N ARG A 39 -20.31 1.68 -13.88
CA ARG A 39 -19.43 1.74 -12.70
C ARG A 39 -17.98 1.94 -13.11
N LYS A 40 -17.29 2.79 -12.36
CA LYS A 40 -15.83 2.95 -12.39
C LYS A 40 -15.23 2.73 -11.02
N TYR A 41 -14.07 2.11 -10.99
CA TYR A 41 -13.27 1.91 -9.80
C TYR A 41 -11.98 2.71 -9.93
N VAL A 42 -11.77 3.65 -9.02
CA VAL A 42 -10.54 4.44 -8.91
C VAL A 42 -9.87 4.06 -7.61
N LEU A 43 -8.66 3.54 -7.70
CA LEU A 43 -7.91 3.05 -6.55
C LEU A 43 -6.65 3.87 -6.37
N ASP A 44 -6.52 4.48 -5.19
CA ASP A 44 -5.30 5.07 -4.68
C ASP A 44 -4.63 4.16 -3.67
N MET A 45 -3.31 4.26 -3.58
CA MET A 45 -2.55 3.57 -2.55
C MET A 45 -2.78 4.27 -1.21
N PHE A 46 -3.26 3.54 -0.20
CA PHE A 46 -3.54 4.11 1.10
C PHE A 46 -2.28 4.33 1.95
N PRO A 47 -2.28 5.34 2.85
CA PRO A 47 -1.11 5.71 3.64
C PRO A 47 -0.87 4.81 4.83
N TYR A 48 0.34 4.87 5.36
CA TYR A 48 0.66 4.39 6.71
C TYR A 48 0.23 5.42 7.77
N PRO A 49 -0.38 5.01 8.89
CA PRO A 49 -0.75 5.91 9.98
C PRO A 49 0.40 6.12 10.97
N SER A 50 1.58 6.43 10.49
CA SER A 50 2.79 6.64 11.30
C SER A 50 3.04 8.10 11.69
N GLY A 51 2.23 9.01 11.24
CA GLY A 51 2.24 10.45 11.46
C GLY A 51 1.21 11.14 10.58
N ASP A 52 1.21 12.48 10.50
CA ASP A 52 0.30 13.20 9.63
C ASP A 52 0.73 13.13 8.15
N LEU A 53 -0.17 13.54 7.26
CA LEU A 53 0.09 13.62 5.83
C LEU A 53 1.05 14.77 5.51
N HIS A 54 1.78 14.61 4.43
CA HIS A 54 2.65 15.64 3.86
C HIS A 54 2.32 15.90 2.39
N MET A 55 2.97 16.88 1.77
CA MET A 55 2.66 17.29 0.39
C MET A 55 2.76 16.15 -0.63
N GLY A 56 3.65 15.18 -0.42
CA GLY A 56 3.73 14.02 -1.31
C GLY A 56 2.48 13.13 -1.27
N HIS A 57 1.83 13.01 -0.11
CA HIS A 57 0.52 12.35 -0.04
C HIS A 57 -0.57 13.16 -0.77
N ALA A 58 -0.57 14.48 -0.60
CA ALA A 58 -1.54 15.34 -1.27
C ALA A 58 -1.40 15.26 -2.80
N GLU A 59 -0.16 15.22 -3.33
CA GLU A 59 0.09 15.04 -4.76
C GLU A 59 -0.46 13.70 -5.26
N ALA A 60 -0.13 12.60 -4.58
CA ALA A 60 -0.56 11.26 -4.98
C ALA A 60 -2.08 11.14 -5.02
N TYR A 61 -2.76 11.59 -3.95
CA TYR A 61 -4.23 11.49 -3.86
C TYR A 61 -4.97 12.50 -4.74
N ALA A 62 -4.37 13.66 -5.04
CA ALA A 62 -4.96 14.62 -5.97
C ALA A 62 -5.08 14.05 -7.39
N LEU A 63 -4.15 13.19 -7.81
CA LEU A 63 -4.23 12.54 -9.13
C LEU A 63 -5.44 11.60 -9.22
N GLY A 64 -5.64 10.74 -8.22
CA GLY A 64 -6.83 9.87 -8.16
C GLY A 64 -8.12 10.66 -8.01
N ASP A 65 -8.11 11.71 -7.19
CA ASP A 65 -9.26 12.59 -6.99
C ASP A 65 -9.72 13.26 -8.30
N VAL A 66 -8.79 13.78 -9.09
CA VAL A 66 -9.11 14.36 -10.42
C VAL A 66 -9.75 13.32 -11.33
N ILE A 67 -9.21 12.10 -11.39
CA ILE A 67 -9.77 11.02 -12.21
C ILE A 67 -11.17 10.64 -11.72
N ALA A 68 -11.34 10.50 -10.41
CA ALA A 68 -12.65 10.16 -9.82
C ALA A 68 -13.71 11.22 -10.13
N ARG A 69 -13.37 12.50 -9.98
CA ARG A 69 -14.24 13.64 -10.32
C ARG A 69 -14.55 13.68 -11.80
N TYR A 70 -13.57 13.49 -12.67
CA TYR A 70 -13.76 13.44 -14.11
C TYR A 70 -14.84 12.40 -14.49
N TRP A 71 -14.73 11.17 -13.98
CA TRP A 71 -15.69 10.14 -14.28
C TRP A 71 -17.10 10.44 -13.71
N ARG A 72 -17.18 11.00 -12.49
CA ARG A 72 -18.48 11.46 -11.94
C ARG A 72 -19.13 12.53 -12.82
N HIS A 73 -18.36 13.50 -13.31
CA HIS A 73 -18.87 14.51 -14.27
C HIS A 73 -19.29 13.93 -15.61
N ARG A 74 -18.79 12.75 -15.95
CA ARG A 74 -19.23 11.97 -17.14
C ARG A 74 -20.40 11.04 -16.83
N ASN A 75 -21.06 11.21 -15.71
CA ASN A 75 -22.22 10.46 -15.27
C ASN A 75 -21.96 8.96 -14.96
N PHE A 76 -20.76 8.62 -14.47
CA PHE A 76 -20.48 7.28 -13.97
C PHE A 76 -20.72 7.20 -12.46
N ASN A 77 -21.10 6.01 -11.97
CA ASN A 77 -21.04 5.66 -10.56
C ASN A 77 -19.59 5.27 -10.22
N VAL A 78 -18.91 6.08 -9.41
CA VAL A 78 -17.48 5.91 -9.14
C VAL A 78 -17.26 5.45 -7.72
N LEU A 79 -16.75 4.23 -7.57
CA LEU A 79 -16.17 3.77 -6.31
C LEU A 79 -14.72 4.29 -6.20
N HIS A 80 -14.51 5.20 -5.25
CA HIS A 80 -13.20 5.75 -4.90
C HIS A 80 -12.97 5.58 -3.40
N PRO A 81 -12.55 4.39 -2.95
CA PRO A 81 -12.35 4.08 -1.54
C PRO A 81 -11.05 4.66 -1.02
N ILE A 82 -10.95 4.77 0.31
CA ILE A 82 -9.71 5.06 1.01
C ILE A 82 -9.57 4.14 2.23
N GLY A 83 -8.39 4.01 2.74
CA GLY A 83 -8.11 3.29 3.96
C GLY A 83 -6.73 3.60 4.49
N TRP A 84 -6.28 2.76 5.43
CA TRP A 84 -4.96 2.89 6.03
C TRP A 84 -4.27 1.54 6.12
N ASP A 85 -3.01 1.49 5.69
CA ASP A 85 -2.13 0.35 5.94
C ASP A 85 -1.64 0.44 7.40
N SER A 86 -2.51 0.02 8.29
CA SER A 86 -2.38 0.18 9.73
C SER A 86 -1.77 -1.03 10.43
N PHE A 87 -1.46 -2.09 9.69
CA PHE A 87 -0.85 -3.30 10.22
C PHE A 87 0.67 -3.28 9.98
N GLY A 88 1.46 -3.49 11.04
CA GLY A 88 2.89 -3.71 10.90
C GLY A 88 3.79 -2.74 11.64
N LEU A 89 5.09 -2.91 11.44
CA LEU A 89 6.18 -2.30 12.22
C LEU A 89 6.31 -0.77 12.12
N PRO A 90 5.98 -0.07 11.02
CA PRO A 90 6.18 1.39 10.96
C PRO A 90 5.41 2.15 12.04
N ALA A 91 4.12 1.85 12.20
CA ALA A 91 3.30 2.48 13.24
C ALA A 91 3.65 2.00 14.64
N GLU A 92 3.94 0.70 14.79
CA GLU A 92 4.36 0.09 16.05
C GLU A 92 5.66 0.71 16.57
N ASN A 93 6.70 0.78 15.74
CA ASN A 93 7.98 1.39 16.13
C ASN A 93 7.84 2.88 16.43
N ALA A 94 7.00 3.60 15.70
CA ALA A 94 6.73 5.01 15.98
C ALA A 94 6.07 5.21 17.35
N ALA A 95 5.17 4.32 17.74
CA ALA A 95 4.53 4.32 19.05
C ALA A 95 5.52 3.97 20.17
N ILE A 96 6.32 2.90 19.99
CA ILE A 96 7.32 2.46 20.95
C ILE A 96 8.34 3.58 21.25
N LYS A 97 8.87 4.23 20.22
CA LYS A 97 9.82 5.36 20.37
C LYS A 97 9.23 6.53 21.16
N ARG A 98 7.91 6.65 21.22
CA ARG A 98 7.20 7.70 21.97
C ARG A 98 6.68 7.24 23.34
N GLY A 99 6.85 5.97 23.68
CA GLY A 99 6.29 5.37 24.90
C GLY A 99 4.77 5.30 24.90
N LEU A 100 4.15 5.18 23.70
CA LEU A 100 2.70 5.14 23.52
C LEU A 100 2.23 3.72 23.19
N ASN A 101 0.94 3.46 23.43
CA ASN A 101 0.31 2.23 22.96
C ASN A 101 0.16 2.26 21.44
N PRO A 102 0.64 1.22 20.72
CA PRO A 102 0.56 1.19 19.26
C PRO A 102 -0.86 1.32 18.69
N VAL A 103 -1.85 0.74 19.35
CA VAL A 103 -3.26 0.81 18.91
C VAL A 103 -3.75 2.25 18.97
N THR A 104 -3.64 2.89 20.14
CA THR A 104 -4.06 4.27 20.32
C THR A 104 -3.34 5.20 19.34
N TRP A 105 -2.02 5.09 19.27
CA TRP A 105 -1.20 5.89 18.34
C TRP A 105 -1.67 5.74 16.88
N THR A 106 -1.92 4.52 16.45
CA THR A 106 -2.34 4.23 15.08
C THR A 106 -3.68 4.86 14.75
N TYR A 107 -4.70 4.67 15.59
CA TYR A 107 -6.04 5.21 15.32
C TYR A 107 -6.12 6.72 15.50
N ASP A 108 -5.36 7.32 16.40
CA ASP A 108 -5.25 8.77 16.52
C ASP A 108 -4.65 9.41 15.26
N ASN A 109 -3.62 8.79 14.67
CA ASN A 109 -3.06 9.24 13.39
C ASN A 109 -4.04 9.06 12.24
N ILE A 110 -4.80 7.97 12.20
CA ILE A 110 -5.84 7.75 11.19
C ILE A 110 -6.85 8.89 11.22
N GLU A 111 -7.36 9.23 12.40
CA GLU A 111 -8.33 10.32 12.53
C GLU A 111 -7.71 11.68 12.16
N GLN A 112 -6.44 11.91 12.47
CA GLN A 112 -5.74 13.13 12.05
C GLN A 112 -5.59 13.19 10.53
N GLN A 113 -5.14 12.12 9.90
CA GLN A 113 -4.99 12.05 8.44
C GLN A 113 -6.33 12.18 7.71
N LYS A 114 -7.38 11.56 8.24
CA LYS A 114 -8.75 11.69 7.73
C LYS A 114 -9.21 13.15 7.74
N LYS A 115 -9.00 13.87 8.85
CA LYS A 115 -9.28 15.30 8.91
C LYS A 115 -8.50 16.08 7.85
N SER A 116 -7.23 15.79 7.68
CA SER A 116 -6.38 16.43 6.66
C SER A 116 -6.91 16.19 5.24
N MET A 117 -7.29 14.94 4.88
CA MET A 117 -7.89 14.61 3.58
C MET A 117 -9.23 15.32 3.36
N ARG A 118 -10.06 15.44 4.38
CA ARG A 118 -11.36 16.11 4.28
C ARG A 118 -11.21 17.62 4.07
N ARG A 119 -10.17 18.24 4.63
CA ARG A 119 -9.93 19.69 4.47
C ARG A 119 -9.69 20.11 3.03
N TYR A 120 -9.07 19.29 2.20
CA TYR A 120 -8.96 19.58 0.75
C TYR A 120 -10.07 18.91 -0.08
N ALA A 121 -11.10 18.44 0.60
CA ALA A 121 -12.32 17.93 -0.01
C ALA A 121 -12.10 16.74 -0.96
N ALA A 122 -11.18 15.84 -0.61
CA ALA A 122 -10.95 14.61 -1.38
C ALA A 122 -12.25 13.84 -1.60
N SER A 123 -12.49 13.44 -2.84
CA SER A 123 -13.74 12.79 -3.26
C SER A 123 -13.77 11.29 -3.00
N PHE A 124 -13.24 10.88 -1.85
CA PHE A 124 -13.35 9.49 -1.41
C PHE A 124 -14.77 9.15 -0.98
N ASP A 125 -15.16 7.92 -1.20
CA ASP A 125 -16.37 7.36 -0.59
C ASP A 125 -16.09 7.03 0.87
N TRP A 126 -16.43 7.95 1.77
CA TRP A 126 -16.17 7.83 3.21
C TRP A 126 -16.98 6.73 3.88
N THR A 127 -17.94 6.11 3.19
CA THR A 127 -18.65 4.91 3.65
C THR A 127 -17.87 3.63 3.37
N ARG A 128 -16.84 3.70 2.53
CA ARG A 128 -15.99 2.60 2.10
C ARG A 128 -14.56 2.70 2.65
N VAL A 129 -14.45 3.08 3.92
CA VAL A 129 -13.17 3.18 4.62
C VAL A 129 -12.76 1.84 5.18
N LEU A 130 -11.47 1.52 5.13
CA LEU A 130 -10.91 0.31 5.69
C LEU A 130 -9.60 0.57 6.46
N HIS A 131 -9.33 -0.28 7.43
CA HIS A 131 -8.05 -0.34 8.14
C HIS A 131 -7.52 -1.78 8.06
N THR A 132 -6.29 -1.94 7.61
CA THR A 132 -5.74 -3.30 7.39
C THR A 132 -5.55 -4.09 8.68
N SER A 133 -5.48 -3.40 9.83
CA SER A 133 -5.40 -4.01 11.17
C SER A 133 -6.75 -4.44 11.76
N ASP A 134 -7.87 -4.08 11.13
CA ASP A 134 -9.17 -4.49 11.62
C ASP A 134 -9.44 -5.97 11.31
N PRO A 135 -10.07 -6.74 12.23
CA PRO A 135 -10.42 -8.14 12.02
C PRO A 135 -11.27 -8.36 10.76
N GLU A 136 -12.14 -7.41 10.45
CA GLU A 136 -13.01 -7.46 9.26
C GLU A 136 -12.22 -7.41 7.96
N TYR A 137 -11.02 -6.81 7.99
CA TYR A 137 -10.11 -6.78 6.84
C TYR A 137 -9.19 -8.00 6.82
N TYR A 138 -8.41 -8.25 7.88
CA TYR A 138 -7.36 -9.27 7.84
C TYR A 138 -7.90 -10.71 7.83
N LYS A 139 -9.17 -10.95 8.19
CA LYS A 139 -9.81 -12.27 8.00
C LYS A 139 -9.71 -12.76 6.55
N TRP A 140 -9.75 -11.83 5.58
CA TRP A 140 -9.63 -12.17 4.16
C TRP A 140 -8.20 -12.55 3.78
N ASN A 141 -7.20 -11.92 4.39
CA ASN A 141 -5.80 -12.33 4.25
C ASN A 141 -5.57 -13.73 4.83
N GLN A 142 -6.16 -14.02 5.99
CA GLN A 142 -6.11 -15.34 6.60
C GLN A 142 -6.80 -16.40 5.74
N TRP A 143 -7.95 -16.09 5.18
CA TRP A 143 -8.64 -16.96 4.25
C TRP A 143 -7.80 -17.23 3.00
N LEU A 144 -7.25 -16.21 2.38
CA LEU A 144 -6.39 -16.34 1.19
C LEU A 144 -5.16 -17.20 1.50
N PHE A 145 -4.53 -16.98 2.65
CA PHE A 145 -3.40 -17.80 3.09
C PHE A 145 -3.79 -19.29 3.19
N LEU A 146 -4.94 -19.59 3.77
CA LEU A 146 -5.42 -20.96 3.88
C LEU A 146 -5.71 -21.59 2.51
N GLU A 147 -6.25 -20.83 1.56
CA GLU A 147 -6.48 -21.32 0.19
C GLU A 147 -5.15 -21.59 -0.53
N MET A 148 -4.14 -20.73 -0.35
CA MET A 148 -2.80 -20.96 -0.87
C MET A 148 -2.14 -22.18 -0.22
N TYR A 149 -2.31 -22.36 1.08
CA TYR A 149 -1.81 -23.55 1.79
C TYR A 149 -2.47 -24.84 1.28
N LYS A 150 -3.79 -24.88 1.13
CA LYS A 150 -4.53 -26.03 0.58
C LYS A 150 -4.05 -26.40 -0.82
N LYS A 151 -3.64 -25.42 -1.62
CA LYS A 151 -3.10 -25.63 -2.97
C LYS A 151 -1.61 -25.96 -2.98
N GLY A 152 -0.96 -26.09 -1.83
CA GLY A 152 0.47 -26.38 -1.70
C GLY A 152 1.38 -25.21 -2.12
N LEU A 153 0.82 -23.99 -2.26
CA LEU A 153 1.56 -22.77 -2.59
C LEU A 153 2.22 -22.14 -1.38
N ALA A 154 1.67 -22.36 -0.17
CA ALA A 154 2.28 -21.96 1.09
C ALA A 154 2.86 -23.18 1.80
N TYR A 155 4.09 -23.09 2.32
CA TYR A 155 4.78 -24.18 2.99
C TYR A 155 5.73 -23.64 4.08
N ARG A 156 6.16 -24.52 4.97
CA ARG A 156 7.13 -24.18 6.03
C ARG A 156 8.46 -24.86 5.77
N LYS A 157 9.54 -24.15 6.03
CA LYS A 157 10.90 -24.73 6.06
C LYS A 157 11.81 -23.96 7.02
N ASP A 158 12.83 -24.63 7.48
CA ASP A 158 13.94 -23.98 8.18
C ASP A 158 14.82 -23.25 7.18
N SER A 159 15.11 -22.01 7.45
CA SER A 159 16.06 -21.23 6.66
C SER A 159 16.84 -20.22 7.49
N TRP A 160 17.98 -19.83 6.98
CA TRP A 160 18.73 -18.72 7.51
C TRP A 160 18.08 -17.40 7.13
N VAL A 161 17.86 -16.56 8.13
CA VAL A 161 17.26 -15.23 7.96
C VAL A 161 18.21 -14.18 8.48
N ASN A 162 18.07 -12.94 7.98
CA ASN A 162 18.69 -11.78 8.58
C ASN A 162 17.87 -11.40 9.81
N TRP A 163 18.50 -11.35 10.96
CA TRP A 163 17.84 -11.04 12.23
C TRP A 163 18.38 -9.75 12.80
N ASP A 164 17.47 -8.83 13.11
CA ASP A 164 17.75 -7.62 13.86
C ASP A 164 17.59 -7.93 15.36
N PRO A 165 18.68 -7.90 16.15
CA PRO A 165 18.60 -8.24 17.56
C PRO A 165 17.96 -7.15 18.43
N VAL A 166 17.89 -5.91 17.95
CA VAL A 166 17.27 -4.76 18.66
C VAL A 166 15.77 -4.74 18.41
N ASP A 167 15.35 -4.74 17.16
CA ASP A 167 13.94 -4.75 16.79
C ASP A 167 13.30 -6.16 16.91
N GLN A 168 14.10 -7.19 17.19
CA GLN A 168 13.70 -8.60 17.32
C GLN A 168 12.85 -9.08 16.15
N THR A 169 13.27 -8.76 14.94
CA THR A 169 12.53 -9.06 13.70
C THR A 169 13.42 -9.62 12.61
N VAL A 170 12.80 -10.27 11.64
CA VAL A 170 13.45 -10.72 10.40
C VAL A 170 13.51 -9.55 9.43
N LEU A 171 14.66 -9.39 8.78
CA LEU A 171 14.90 -8.37 7.76
C LEU A 171 14.94 -8.99 6.36
N ALA A 172 14.33 -8.30 5.40
CA ALA A 172 14.59 -8.56 3.98
C ALA A 172 16.05 -8.25 3.63
N ASN A 173 16.55 -8.81 2.53
CA ASN A 173 17.93 -8.56 2.11
C ASN A 173 18.21 -7.08 1.85
N GLU A 174 17.21 -6.36 1.31
CA GLU A 174 17.27 -4.93 1.01
C GLU A 174 17.37 -4.05 2.26
N GLN A 175 16.96 -4.58 3.41
CA GLN A 175 17.02 -3.89 4.71
C GLN A 175 18.35 -4.08 5.45
N VAL A 176 19.27 -4.84 4.88
CA VAL A 176 20.63 -4.99 5.37
C VAL A 176 21.55 -4.06 4.58
N LEU A 177 22.12 -3.08 5.24
CA LEU A 177 23.01 -2.10 4.62
C LEU A 177 24.34 -2.74 4.21
N PRO A 178 25.13 -2.11 3.31
CA PRO A 178 26.40 -2.67 2.84
C PRO A 178 27.42 -2.93 3.94
N ASP A 179 27.32 -2.21 5.06
CA ASP A 179 28.17 -2.38 6.24
C ASP A 179 27.70 -3.50 7.18
N GLY A 180 26.60 -4.20 6.83
CA GLY A 180 26.02 -5.29 7.60
C GLY A 180 25.09 -4.84 8.71
N THR A 181 24.73 -3.56 8.78
CA THR A 181 23.79 -3.05 9.78
C THR A 181 22.35 -3.08 9.29
N SER A 182 21.41 -3.05 10.23
CA SER A 182 19.99 -2.93 9.97
C SER A 182 19.64 -1.50 9.56
N GLU A 183 19.00 -1.31 8.43
CA GLU A 183 18.41 -0.02 8.00
C GLU A 183 17.49 0.57 9.07
N ARG A 184 16.87 -0.29 9.90
CA ARG A 184 15.83 0.10 10.86
C ARG A 184 16.40 0.54 12.20
N SER A 185 17.20 -0.32 12.82
CA SER A 185 17.73 -0.11 14.18
C SER A 185 19.18 0.38 14.20
N GLY A 186 19.91 0.24 13.09
CA GLY A 186 21.36 0.46 13.02
C GLY A 186 22.18 -0.63 13.70
N ALA A 187 21.56 -1.67 14.24
CA ALA A 187 22.26 -2.78 14.89
C ALA A 187 22.92 -3.70 13.87
N MET A 188 24.03 -4.35 14.28
CA MET A 188 24.66 -5.37 13.45
C MET A 188 23.69 -6.55 13.25
N VAL A 189 23.41 -6.87 12.00
CA VAL A 189 22.53 -7.97 11.62
C VAL A 189 23.19 -9.31 11.88
N VAL A 190 22.48 -10.25 12.49
CA VAL A 190 22.96 -11.61 12.72
C VAL A 190 22.19 -12.62 11.87
N LYS A 191 22.85 -13.70 11.46
CA LYS A 191 22.18 -14.82 10.81
C LYS A 191 21.55 -15.72 11.87
N LYS A 192 20.26 -16.01 11.70
CA LYS A 192 19.51 -16.88 12.61
C LYS A 192 18.75 -17.94 11.82
N LYS A 193 18.78 -19.18 12.26
CA LYS A 193 17.97 -20.24 11.64
C LYS A 193 16.60 -20.27 12.28
N LEU A 194 15.55 -20.07 11.48
CA LEU A 194 14.17 -20.07 11.93
C LEU A 194 13.28 -20.86 10.97
N THR A 195 12.28 -21.53 11.52
CA THR A 195 11.20 -22.12 10.71
C THR A 195 10.25 -20.99 10.26
N GLN A 196 10.19 -20.76 8.96
CA GLN A 196 9.40 -19.69 8.37
C GLN A 196 8.37 -20.21 7.38
N TRP A 197 7.33 -19.43 7.14
CA TRP A 197 6.40 -19.64 6.04
C TRP A 197 6.97 -19.06 4.74
N TYR A 198 6.75 -19.78 3.67
CA TYR A 198 7.15 -19.41 2.31
C TYR A 198 6.01 -19.61 1.33
N PHE A 199 5.96 -18.75 0.32
CA PHE A 199 5.14 -18.95 -0.85
C PHE A 199 6.01 -19.41 -2.01
N LYS A 200 5.50 -20.34 -2.84
CA LYS A 200 6.18 -20.83 -4.05
C LYS A 200 6.06 -19.83 -5.21
N ILE A 201 6.57 -18.62 -5.01
CA ILE A 201 6.46 -17.55 -6.01
C ILE A 201 7.21 -17.87 -7.29
N THR A 202 8.30 -18.66 -7.21
CA THR A 202 9.11 -19.05 -8.37
C THR A 202 8.39 -19.98 -9.33
N ASP A 203 7.37 -20.71 -8.89
CA ASP A 203 6.53 -21.55 -9.76
C ASP A 203 5.76 -20.71 -10.80
N TYR A 204 5.67 -19.41 -10.59
CA TYR A 204 5.00 -18.46 -11.49
C TYR A 204 5.96 -17.61 -12.31
N ALA A 205 7.28 -17.75 -12.14
CA ALA A 205 8.27 -16.84 -12.75
C ALA A 205 8.17 -16.82 -14.28
N ASP A 206 8.11 -17.99 -14.92
CA ASP A 206 7.99 -18.11 -16.37
C ASP A 206 6.69 -17.48 -16.88
N ARG A 207 5.56 -17.82 -16.25
CA ARG A 207 4.26 -17.26 -16.60
C ARG A 207 4.19 -15.76 -16.41
N LEU A 208 4.74 -15.24 -15.31
CA LEU A 208 4.77 -13.79 -15.06
C LEU A 208 5.58 -13.06 -16.14
N LEU A 209 6.71 -13.65 -16.59
CA LEU A 209 7.51 -13.06 -17.65
C LEU A 209 6.76 -13.07 -18.99
N ASP A 210 6.17 -14.19 -19.36
CA ASP A 210 5.45 -14.35 -20.62
C ASP A 210 4.16 -13.48 -20.66
N ASP A 211 3.42 -13.40 -19.56
CA ASP A 211 2.20 -12.61 -19.45
C ASP A 211 2.44 -11.09 -19.54
N LEU A 212 3.69 -10.59 -19.40
CA LEU A 212 4.02 -9.18 -19.62
C LEU A 212 3.65 -8.71 -21.04
N ASP A 213 3.67 -9.63 -22.03
CA ASP A 213 3.29 -9.30 -23.41
C ASP A 213 1.81 -8.87 -23.50
N THR A 214 0.95 -9.40 -22.63
CA THR A 214 -0.47 -9.05 -22.57
C THR A 214 -0.72 -7.62 -22.08
N LEU A 215 0.27 -6.99 -21.48
CA LEU A 215 0.22 -5.63 -20.93
C LEU A 215 0.76 -4.57 -21.91
N GLU A 216 1.28 -4.98 -23.07
CA GLU A 216 1.77 -4.04 -24.08
C GLU A 216 0.65 -3.10 -24.54
N GLY A 217 0.98 -1.81 -24.64
CA GLY A 217 0.01 -0.76 -24.93
C GLY A 217 -0.96 -0.39 -23.80
N LYS A 218 -0.96 -1.14 -22.68
CA LYS A 218 -1.79 -0.88 -21.50
C LYS A 218 -0.99 -0.33 -20.32
N TRP A 219 0.30 -0.61 -20.27
CA TRP A 219 1.23 -0.17 -19.26
C TRP A 219 2.38 0.61 -19.90
N PRO A 220 3.02 1.54 -19.17
CA PRO A 220 4.20 2.25 -19.67
C PRO A 220 5.31 1.26 -20.06
N SER A 221 5.88 1.40 -21.23
CA SER A 221 6.95 0.50 -21.75
C SER A 221 8.16 0.41 -20.83
N LYS A 222 8.52 1.51 -20.16
CA LYS A 222 9.57 1.55 -19.15
C LYS A 222 9.32 0.56 -18.01
N VAL A 223 8.07 0.50 -17.52
CA VAL A 223 7.69 -0.42 -16.44
C VAL A 223 7.81 -1.86 -16.91
N LEU A 224 7.32 -2.20 -18.10
CA LEU A 224 7.42 -3.53 -18.65
C LEU A 224 8.88 -3.98 -18.81
N THR A 225 9.74 -3.08 -19.31
CA THR A 225 11.19 -3.35 -19.42
C THR A 225 11.81 -3.62 -18.05
N MET A 226 11.48 -2.82 -17.04
CA MET A 226 11.99 -3.01 -15.68
C MET A 226 11.54 -4.38 -15.11
N GLN A 227 10.28 -4.76 -15.31
CA GLN A 227 9.75 -6.05 -14.85
C GLN A 227 10.40 -7.24 -15.58
N ARG A 228 10.59 -7.15 -16.89
CA ARG A 228 11.31 -8.18 -17.66
C ARG A 228 12.74 -8.38 -17.14
N ASN A 229 13.46 -7.30 -16.90
CA ASN A 229 14.83 -7.34 -16.39
C ASN A 229 14.89 -7.88 -14.95
N TRP A 230 13.89 -7.56 -14.11
CA TRP A 230 13.83 -8.02 -12.72
C TRP A 230 13.57 -9.52 -12.63
N ILE A 231 12.56 -10.03 -13.34
CA ILE A 231 12.22 -11.46 -13.34
C ILE A 231 13.34 -12.24 -14.00
N GLY A 232 13.70 -11.85 -15.20
CA GLY A 232 14.76 -12.48 -16.01
C GLY A 232 14.46 -13.94 -16.38
N ARG A 233 15.15 -14.44 -17.38
CA ARG A 233 15.19 -15.86 -17.69
C ARG A 233 16.61 -16.17 -18.14
N SER A 234 17.30 -17.06 -17.44
CA SER A 234 18.65 -17.47 -17.80
C SER A 234 18.68 -18.98 -18.04
N GLN A 235 19.50 -19.38 -18.99
CA GLN A 235 19.80 -20.79 -19.26
C GLN A 235 21.26 -21.06 -18.93
N GLY A 236 21.51 -22.15 -18.22
CA GLY A 236 22.84 -22.60 -17.88
C GLY A 236 22.98 -24.09 -18.23
N ALA A 237 24.19 -24.60 -18.26
CA ALA A 237 24.48 -26.00 -18.43
C ALA A 237 25.38 -26.50 -17.31
N ASN A 238 25.13 -27.70 -16.83
CA ASN A 238 26.06 -28.41 -15.98
C ASN A 238 27.02 -29.19 -16.89
N VAL A 239 28.32 -29.10 -16.61
CA VAL A 239 29.35 -29.86 -17.30
C VAL A 239 30.11 -30.67 -16.24
N ASP A 240 30.05 -31.96 -16.38
CA ASP A 240 30.78 -32.88 -15.51
C ASP A 240 32.21 -33.07 -16.04
N PHE A 241 33.19 -32.84 -15.16
CA PHE A 241 34.59 -33.12 -15.46
C PHE A 241 35.02 -34.38 -14.74
N VAL A 242 35.61 -35.30 -15.48
CA VAL A 242 36.22 -36.51 -14.91
C VAL A 242 37.55 -36.11 -14.28
N ILE A 243 37.73 -36.44 -13.00
CA ILE A 243 38.99 -36.23 -12.29
C ILE A 243 39.83 -37.46 -12.52
N GLU A 244 40.97 -37.29 -13.17
CA GLU A 244 41.91 -38.38 -13.45
C GLU A 244 42.41 -38.94 -12.11
N GLY A 245 42.28 -40.28 -11.92
CA GLY A 245 42.78 -40.99 -10.75
C GLY A 245 41.79 -41.15 -9.58
N ARG A 246 40.51 -40.94 -9.81
CA ARG A 246 39.43 -41.30 -8.86
C ARG A 246 38.39 -42.18 -9.49
#